data_cb95b6f03a6136994050254ba6fb5f39
#
_entry.id   cb95b6f03a6136994050254ba6fb5f39
#
_cell.length_a   1.000
_cell.length_b   1.000
_cell.length_c   1.000
_cell.angle_alpha   90.00
_cell.angle_beta   90.00
_cell.angle_gamma   90.00
#
_symmetry.space_group_name_H-M   'P 1'
#
loop_
_entity.id
_entity.type
_entity.pdbx_description
1 polymer ?
#
loop_
_entity_poly.entity_id
_entity_poly.type
_entity_poly.pdbx_seq_one_letter_code
_entity_poly.pdbx_strand_id
1 'polypeptide(L)'
;VAYLGRVSETRAVRQWADGTRTIANPEDVERLRIAYRAARLITERDTPAVAQAWFQGLNPVLDDRAPALLLRDGDLADVGPQVLNAARQFAAVG
;
A
#
# COMPACT_ATOMS: atom_id res chain seq x y z
N VAL A 1 6.32 0.95 -3.04
CA VAL A 1 6.22 1.47 -1.66
C VAL A 1 6.56 2.95 -1.63
N ALA A 2 7.64 3.37 -2.30
CA ALA A 2 7.99 4.78 -2.37
C ALA A 2 6.85 5.60 -2.96
N TYR A 3 6.21 5.05 -3.95
CA TYR A 3 5.10 5.70 -4.61
C TYR A 3 3.94 5.94 -3.64
N LEU A 4 3.62 4.94 -2.82
CA LEU A 4 2.50 5.03 -1.90
C LEU A 4 2.74 6.05 -0.80
N GLY A 5 3.98 6.24 -0.41
CA GLY A 5 4.31 7.23 0.60
C GLY A 5 4.54 8.61 0.04
N ARG A 6 4.18 8.84 -1.21
CA ARG A 6 4.44 10.09 -1.90
C ARG A 6 5.92 10.35 -2.08
N VAL A 7 6.67 9.30 -1.99
CA VAL A 7 8.10 9.35 -2.20
C VAL A 7 8.36 8.71 -3.54
N SER A 8 8.99 9.44 -4.44
CA SER A 8 9.20 8.93 -5.77
C SER A 8 10.59 8.37 -5.98
N GLU A 9 11.44 8.43 -4.98
CA GLU A 9 12.83 8.02 -5.12
C GLU A 9 13.20 6.98 -4.08
N THR A 10 14.01 6.04 -4.51
CA THR A 10 14.53 4.99 -3.63
C THR A 10 15.32 5.58 -2.47
N ARG A 11 16.04 6.68 -2.74
CA ARG A 11 16.84 7.32 -1.71
C ARG A 11 15.99 7.80 -0.54
N ALA A 12 14.82 8.36 -0.81
CA ALA A 12 13.96 8.84 0.25
C ALA A 12 13.41 7.68 1.08
N VAL A 13 13.09 6.57 0.42
CA VAL A 13 12.65 5.38 1.13
C VAL A 13 13.76 4.84 2.01
N ARG A 14 14.99 4.86 1.51
CA ARG A 14 16.12 4.40 2.29
C ARG A 14 16.32 5.27 3.53
N GLN A 15 16.14 6.58 3.41
CA GLN A 15 16.27 7.46 4.56
C GLN A 15 15.24 7.13 5.63
N TRP A 16 14.06 6.78 5.22
CA TRP A 16 13.04 6.35 6.17
C TRP A 16 13.46 5.06 6.86
N ALA A 17 13.95 4.10 6.09
CA ALA A 17 14.35 2.81 6.62
C ALA A 17 15.50 2.95 7.61
N ASP A 18 16.40 3.88 7.35
CA ASP A 18 17.53 4.12 8.22
C ASP A 18 17.18 4.87 9.49
N GLY A 19 15.97 5.41 9.53
CA GLY A 19 15.55 6.18 10.69
C GLY A 19 16.28 7.51 10.83
N THR A 20 16.97 7.93 9.80
CA THR A 20 17.70 9.19 9.84
C THR A 20 16.79 10.38 9.68
N ARG A 21 15.58 10.13 9.23
CA ARG A 21 14.59 11.18 9.05
C ARG A 21 13.46 10.94 9.99
N THR A 22 13.36 11.76 10.96
CA THR A 22 12.28 11.66 11.92
C THR A 22 11.07 12.39 11.46
N ILE A 23 11.17 13.02 10.34
CA ILE A 23 10.12 13.90 9.89
C ILE A 23 9.06 13.22 9.10
N ALA A 24 9.10 11.94 9.00
CA ALA A 24 8.06 11.25 8.28
C ALA A 24 6.71 11.69 8.83
N ASN A 25 5.89 12.21 7.97
CA ASN A 25 4.55 12.61 8.32
C ASN A 25 3.82 11.38 8.87
N PRO A 26 3.14 11.49 10.02
CA PRO A 26 2.43 10.33 10.58
C PRO A 26 1.46 9.70 9.59
N GLU A 27 0.84 10.50 8.75
CA GLU A 27 -0.05 10.00 7.73
C GLU A 27 0.69 9.17 6.70
N ASP A 28 1.89 9.61 6.31
CA ASP A 28 2.69 8.86 5.36
C ASP A 28 3.19 7.54 5.97
N VAL A 29 3.52 7.55 7.24
CA VAL A 29 3.92 6.33 7.93
C VAL A 29 2.76 5.34 7.95
N GLU A 30 1.58 5.82 8.26
CA GLU A 30 0.41 4.97 8.30
C GLU A 30 0.07 4.42 6.91
N ARG A 31 0.22 5.26 5.90
CA ARG A 31 -0.01 4.84 4.51
C ARG A 31 0.91 3.69 4.14
N LEU A 32 2.18 3.80 4.47
CA LEU A 32 3.14 2.74 4.19
C LEU A 32 2.86 1.49 4.99
N ARG A 33 2.41 1.65 6.23
CA ARG A 33 2.07 0.51 7.07
C ARG A 33 0.91 -0.27 6.46
N ILE A 34 -0.12 0.41 6.00
CA ILE A 34 -1.25 -0.24 5.38
C ILE A 34 -0.81 -0.94 4.09
N ALA A 35 -0.01 -0.27 3.29
CA ALA A 35 0.50 -0.86 2.05
C ALA A 35 1.31 -2.13 2.34
N TYR A 36 2.15 -2.09 3.36
CA TYR A 36 2.96 -3.24 3.73
C TYR A 36 2.08 -4.41 4.17
N ARG A 37 1.07 -4.13 4.98
CA ARG A 37 0.18 -5.19 5.45
C ARG A 37 -0.60 -5.81 4.30
N ALA A 38 -1.09 -5.00 3.39
CA ALA A 38 -1.80 -5.51 2.22
C ALA A 38 -0.86 -6.36 1.36
N ALA A 39 0.36 -5.88 1.14
CA ALA A 39 1.33 -6.63 0.36
C ALA A 39 1.65 -7.98 1.01
N ARG A 40 1.79 -8.00 2.35
CA ARG A 40 2.06 -9.24 3.07
C ARG A 40 0.94 -10.25 2.88
N LEU A 41 -0.30 -9.80 2.95
CA LEU A 41 -1.43 -10.69 2.76
C LEU A 41 -1.39 -11.37 1.39
N ILE A 42 -0.99 -10.61 0.38
CA ILE A 42 -0.94 -11.15 -0.98
C ILE A 42 0.30 -12.04 -1.17
N THR A 43 1.46 -11.61 -0.69
CA THR A 43 2.70 -12.35 -0.93
C THR A 43 2.81 -13.61 -0.10
N GLU A 44 1.95 -13.79 0.89
CA GLU A 44 1.89 -15.07 1.59
C GLU A 44 1.36 -16.17 0.69
N ARG A 45 0.68 -15.81 -0.38
CA ARG A 45 0.10 -16.79 -1.30
C ARG A 45 0.57 -16.62 -2.74
N ASP A 46 1.10 -15.45 -3.08
CA ASP A 46 1.51 -15.14 -4.43
C ASP A 46 2.87 -14.44 -4.44
N THR A 47 3.34 -14.09 -5.62
CA THR A 47 4.65 -13.47 -5.78
C THR A 47 4.58 -11.97 -5.53
N PRO A 48 5.72 -11.33 -5.25
CA PRO A 48 5.75 -9.86 -5.14
C PRO A 48 5.28 -9.16 -6.41
N ALA A 49 5.52 -9.77 -7.58
CA ALA A 49 5.06 -9.19 -8.84
C ALA A 49 3.54 -9.13 -8.88
N VAL A 50 2.87 -10.15 -8.36
CA VAL A 50 1.40 -10.16 -8.29
C VAL A 50 0.92 -9.07 -7.35
N ALA A 51 1.57 -8.91 -6.20
CA ALA A 51 1.19 -7.87 -5.27
C ALA A 51 1.33 -6.48 -5.89
N GLN A 52 2.41 -6.26 -6.61
CA GLN A 52 2.62 -4.97 -7.27
C GLN A 52 1.54 -4.71 -8.31
N ALA A 53 1.20 -5.72 -9.11
CA ALA A 53 0.15 -5.58 -10.10
C ALA A 53 -1.20 -5.30 -9.45
N TRP A 54 -1.45 -5.93 -8.30
CA TRP A 54 -2.68 -5.72 -7.57
C TRP A 54 -2.83 -4.26 -7.11
N PHE A 55 -1.74 -3.68 -6.61
CA PHE A 55 -1.78 -2.29 -6.18
C PHE A 55 -2.04 -1.31 -7.31
N GLN A 56 -1.59 -1.63 -8.51
CA GLN A 56 -1.67 -0.73 -9.64
C GLN A 56 -2.91 -0.94 -10.50
N GLY A 57 -3.54 -2.09 -10.37
CA GLY A 57 -4.69 -2.43 -11.21
C GLY A 57 -6.00 -1.91 -10.64
N LEU A 58 -6.98 -1.76 -11.49
CA LEU A 58 -8.32 -1.38 -11.06
C LEU A 58 -8.93 -2.54 -10.30
N ASN A 59 -9.56 -2.23 -9.18
CA ASN A 59 -10.08 -3.25 -8.28
C ASN A 59 -11.58 -3.12 -8.10
N PRO A 60 -12.36 -4.12 -8.53
CA PRO A 60 -13.83 -4.04 -8.42
C PRO A 60 -14.31 -3.89 -6.98
N VAL A 61 -13.59 -4.47 -6.03
CA VAL A 61 -13.96 -4.36 -4.61
C VAL A 61 -13.82 -2.93 -4.13
N LEU A 62 -12.97 -2.15 -4.81
CA LEU A 62 -12.71 -0.77 -4.46
C LEU A 62 -13.33 0.20 -5.47
N ASP A 63 -14.44 -0.19 -6.08
CA ASP A 63 -15.15 0.67 -7.04
C ASP A 63 -14.29 0.95 -8.26
N ASP A 64 -13.59 -0.05 -8.73
CA ASP A 64 -12.71 0.06 -9.90
C ASP A 64 -11.62 1.10 -9.73
N ARG A 65 -11.13 1.26 -8.51
CA ARG A 65 -10.02 2.17 -8.22
C ARG A 65 -8.79 1.36 -7.88
N ALA A 66 -7.63 1.91 -8.23
CA ALA A 66 -6.37 1.26 -7.90
C ALA A 66 -6.07 1.44 -6.42
N PRO A 67 -5.73 0.38 -5.70
CA PRO A 67 -5.40 0.50 -4.28
C PRO A 67 -4.30 1.52 -4.00
N ALA A 68 -3.29 1.59 -4.87
CA ALA A 68 -2.21 2.55 -4.67
C ALA A 68 -2.72 3.99 -4.71
N LEU A 69 -3.64 4.29 -5.60
CA LEU A 69 -4.18 5.64 -5.69
C LEU A 69 -5.04 5.99 -4.49
N LEU A 70 -5.83 5.04 -4.03
CA LEU A 70 -6.64 5.26 -2.84
C LEU A 70 -5.78 5.55 -1.63
N LEU A 71 -4.70 4.80 -1.46
CA LEU A 71 -3.80 5.02 -0.32
C LEU A 71 -3.07 6.34 -0.44
N ARG A 72 -2.74 6.75 -1.65
CA ARG A 72 -2.02 8.00 -1.85
C ARG A 72 -2.91 9.22 -1.63
N ASP A 73 -4.11 9.19 -2.16
CA ASP A 73 -4.96 10.38 -2.21
C ASP A 73 -6.18 10.35 -1.29
N GLY A 74 -6.56 9.19 -0.79
CA GLY A 74 -7.76 9.06 0.03
C GLY A 74 -7.49 9.33 1.50
N ASP A 75 -8.58 9.41 2.25
CA ASP A 75 -8.53 9.51 3.70
C ASP A 75 -8.20 8.15 4.28
N LEU A 76 -7.05 8.00 4.91
CA LEU A 76 -6.58 6.71 5.39
C LEU A 76 -7.51 6.06 6.40
N ALA A 77 -8.21 6.85 7.20
CA ALA A 77 -9.17 6.29 8.15
C ALA A 77 -10.30 5.59 7.42
N ASP A 78 -10.56 6.01 6.19
CA ASP A 78 -11.64 5.48 5.38
C ASP A 78 -11.14 4.41 4.41
N VAL A 79 -10.10 4.73 3.63
CA VAL A 79 -9.65 3.81 2.58
C VAL A 79 -8.74 2.70 3.11
N GLY A 80 -8.08 2.91 4.24
CA GLY A 80 -7.19 1.89 4.79
C GLY A 80 -7.88 0.55 5.02
N PRO A 81 -8.97 0.54 5.80
CA PRO A 81 -9.72 -0.71 6.01
C PRO A 81 -10.25 -1.30 4.71
N GLN A 82 -10.65 -0.47 3.77
CA GLN A 82 -11.15 -0.96 2.49
C GLN A 82 -10.06 -1.68 1.71
N VAL A 83 -8.87 -1.09 1.66
CA VAL A 83 -7.75 -1.70 0.96
C VAL A 83 -7.36 -3.01 1.61
N LEU A 84 -7.27 -3.04 2.95
CA LEU A 84 -6.92 -4.26 3.64
C LEU A 84 -7.96 -5.36 3.45
N ASN A 85 -9.23 -4.99 3.45
CA ASN A 85 -10.29 -5.95 3.22
C ASN A 85 -10.21 -6.52 1.80
N ALA A 86 -9.95 -5.66 0.81
CA ALA A 86 -9.79 -6.11 -0.56
C ALA A 86 -8.60 -7.05 -0.71
N ALA A 87 -7.50 -6.77 -0.01
CA ALA A 87 -6.33 -7.63 -0.05
C ALA A 87 -6.64 -9.00 0.57
N ARG A 88 -7.40 -9.03 1.68
CA ARG A 88 -7.79 -10.29 2.28
C ARG A 88 -8.66 -11.10 1.35
N GLN A 89 -9.60 -10.46 0.67
CA GLN A 89 -10.46 -11.16 -0.27
C GLN A 89 -9.66 -11.73 -1.43
N PHE A 90 -8.73 -10.96 -1.95
CA PHE A 90 -7.89 -11.43 -3.04
C PHE A 90 -7.07 -12.63 -2.60
N ALA A 91 -6.47 -12.57 -1.43
CA ALA A 91 -5.66 -13.66 -0.92
C ALA A 91 -6.48 -14.90 -0.64
N ALA A 92 -7.72 -14.73 -0.18
CA ALA A 92 -8.57 -15.86 0.14
C ALA A 92 -9.03 -16.61 -1.11
N VAL A 93 -9.25 -15.87 -2.21
CA VAL A 93 -9.71 -16.46 -3.46
C VAL A 93 -8.55 -17.05 -4.25
N GLY A 94 -7.46 -16.33 -4.24
CA GLY A 94 -6.29 -16.75 -4.98
C GLY A 94 -5.61 -17.92 -4.36
#